data_4a2760eb813b3c3c260ee0b75fdde05b
#
_entry.id   4a2760eb813b3c3c260ee0b75fdde05b
#
_cell.length_a   1.000
_cell.length_b   1.000
_cell.length_c   1.000
_cell.angle_alpha   90.00
_cell.angle_beta   90.00
_cell.angle_gamma   90.00
#
_symmetry.space_group_name_H-M   'P 1'
#
loop_
_entity.id
_entity.type
_entity.pdbx_description
1 polymer ?
#
loop_
_entity_poly.entity_id
_entity_poly.type
_entity_poly.pdbx_seq_one_letter_code
_entity_poly.pdbx_strand_id
1 'polypeptide(L)'
;MKKLLTVIALAFVTASVMADDSIPAFPGAEGLARYTTTGGRGGYVYHVTNLSDDADSVGSLRWCLKQSGPRTIVFDVSGYIDLEDELTISNANTTIAGQTAPGDGITLRYYTVRVNANNVIIRFIRARHSELVEVDDGADAIWGRRHRNIILDHCSFSWSIDETASFYDNQSFTMQWCVLGEGLNNAGHEKGAHGYGGIWGGKEASFHHDMIIHENNRTPRINGARYWWTGYDFDDDRYDNPVDAERVDFRNCVMYNWGQGNGAYGGPGGGYVNVVNNYYKAGPGTKNTKRVMQISAHSSSDSENIPTGFYSRWYINGNYVTAAGDDAAYYDWSGVTVDASVCRVKIDDEYYVIDTLYHYYEAGDTVPLKLDEPTITGDVTTHDAETAYEKVLAYCGASLVRDAVDERYMEEAESGTATYTGSVTDVAGIVDLVSDVGGFPDLTSETRADDWDTDGDGMPDYWEEANGLNPNDSTDAQTYTLDTEKGWYTNLEVYLSSLVEDIMQAGNADAIDAVDEYYPAYTEASGIKSVQTLATNAPISTKYYTIDGCQINVEDAQGIFIRVETLANGETIATKVIKK
;
A
#
# COMPACT_ATOMS: atom_id res chain seq x y z
N MET A 1 -42.71 38.97 -45.89
CA MET A 1 -42.37 38.11 -44.79
C MET A 1 -40.99 37.46 -45.06
N LYS A 2 -39.92 38.06 -44.56
CA LYS A 2 -38.54 37.50 -44.66
C LYS A 2 -38.26 36.75 -43.40
N LYS A 3 -38.00 35.43 -43.52
CA LYS A 3 -37.53 34.60 -42.41
C LYS A 3 -36.04 34.84 -42.20
N LEU A 4 -35.70 35.34 -41.05
CA LEU A 4 -34.31 35.46 -40.55
C LEU A 4 -33.88 34.12 -40.01
N LEU A 5 -32.91 33.45 -40.65
CA LEU A 5 -32.26 32.26 -40.14
C LEU A 5 -31.11 32.71 -39.23
N THR A 6 -31.23 32.49 -37.94
CA THR A 6 -30.15 32.70 -36.98
C THR A 6 -29.31 31.44 -36.95
N VAL A 7 -28.09 31.48 -37.47
CA VAL A 7 -27.08 30.42 -37.33
C VAL A 7 -26.40 30.65 -35.99
N ILE A 8 -26.60 29.72 -35.06
CA ILE A 8 -25.85 29.68 -33.80
C ILE A 8 -24.54 28.93 -34.12
N ALA A 9 -23.44 29.66 -34.19
CA ALA A 9 -22.11 29.08 -34.23
C ALA A 9 -21.74 28.57 -32.83
N LEU A 10 -21.71 27.26 -32.66
CA LEU A 10 -21.15 26.61 -31.46
C LEU A 10 -19.63 26.75 -31.55
N ALA A 11 -19.05 27.65 -30.79
CA ALA A 11 -17.61 27.74 -30.61
C ALA A 11 -17.21 26.56 -29.68
N PHE A 12 -16.61 25.52 -30.26
CA PHE A 12 -15.84 24.55 -29.46
C PHE A 12 -14.62 25.28 -28.91
N VAL A 13 -14.66 25.64 -27.65
CA VAL A 13 -13.44 25.96 -26.89
C VAL A 13 -12.76 24.63 -26.66
N THR A 14 -11.78 24.31 -27.49
CA THR A 14 -10.79 23.31 -27.14
C THR A 14 -9.97 23.90 -26.00
N ALA A 15 -10.29 23.56 -24.78
CA ALA A 15 -9.34 23.70 -23.68
C ALA A 15 -8.13 22.85 -24.06
N SER A 16 -7.06 23.51 -24.51
CA SER A 16 -5.74 22.88 -24.48
C SER A 16 -5.45 22.63 -23.00
N VAL A 17 -5.57 21.39 -22.56
CA VAL A 17 -4.95 20.94 -21.35
C VAL A 17 -3.46 21.21 -21.57
N MET A 18 -2.93 22.23 -20.92
CA MET A 18 -1.49 22.41 -20.77
C MET A 18 -1.05 21.13 -20.06
N ALA A 19 -0.20 20.35 -20.69
CA ALA A 19 0.44 19.24 -20.01
C ALA A 19 1.12 19.84 -18.76
N ASP A 20 0.72 19.36 -17.62
CA ASP A 20 1.37 19.72 -16.36
C ASP A 20 2.77 19.09 -16.42
N ASP A 21 3.82 19.92 -16.48
CA ASP A 21 5.21 19.49 -16.49
C ASP A 21 5.67 19.02 -15.08
N SER A 22 4.74 18.65 -14.20
CA SER A 22 5.03 18.17 -12.87
C SER A 22 5.75 16.81 -12.95
N ILE A 23 6.85 16.70 -12.22
CA ILE A 23 7.70 15.50 -12.20
C ILE A 23 7.13 14.50 -11.17
N PRO A 24 6.79 13.26 -11.57
CA PRO A 24 6.39 12.24 -10.61
C PRO A 24 7.49 11.94 -9.58
N ALA A 25 7.08 11.49 -8.41
CA ALA A 25 7.99 11.17 -7.30
C ALA A 25 9.07 10.14 -7.69
N PHE A 26 8.67 9.14 -8.45
CA PHE A 26 9.51 8.13 -9.10
C PHE A 26 8.69 7.48 -10.22
N PRO A 27 9.29 6.77 -11.19
CA PRO A 27 8.53 6.02 -12.19
C PRO A 27 7.61 5.00 -11.53
N GLY A 28 6.31 5.06 -11.84
CA GLY A 28 5.27 4.24 -11.21
C GLY A 28 4.69 4.80 -9.90
N ALA A 29 5.07 6.02 -9.49
CA ALA A 29 4.37 6.72 -8.42
C ALA A 29 3.00 7.20 -8.93
N GLU A 30 1.93 6.89 -8.20
CA GLU A 30 0.57 7.23 -8.56
C GLU A 30 -0.18 7.94 -7.42
N GLY A 31 -1.40 8.39 -7.69
CA GLY A 31 -2.28 9.00 -6.70
C GLY A 31 -1.99 10.46 -6.37
N LEU A 32 -2.61 10.93 -5.31
CA LEU A 32 -2.67 12.36 -4.98
C LEU A 32 -1.34 12.93 -4.42
N ALA A 33 -0.36 12.07 -4.09
CA ALA A 33 0.99 12.50 -3.71
C ALA A 33 2.02 12.41 -4.86
N ARG A 34 1.61 11.93 -6.04
CA ARG A 34 2.49 11.64 -7.18
C ARG A 34 3.43 12.79 -7.55
N TYR A 35 2.90 14.00 -7.66
CA TYR A 35 3.63 15.17 -8.15
C TYR A 35 4.12 16.11 -7.06
N THR A 36 3.71 15.89 -5.82
CA THR A 36 4.07 16.77 -4.70
C THR A 36 5.21 16.23 -3.85
N THR A 37 5.52 14.94 -4.03
CA THR A 37 6.53 14.25 -3.24
C THR A 37 7.81 14.07 -4.03
N THR A 38 8.94 14.43 -3.44
CA THR A 38 10.28 14.29 -4.05
C THR A 38 11.23 13.45 -3.19
N GLY A 39 10.83 13.16 -1.93
CA GLY A 39 11.69 12.43 -1.01
C GLY A 39 13.09 13.02 -0.88
N GLY A 40 14.10 12.20 -1.03
CA GLY A 40 15.50 12.56 -0.93
C GLY A 40 16.17 13.06 -2.21
N ARG A 41 15.42 13.28 -3.30
CA ARG A 41 15.96 13.68 -4.62
C ARG A 41 17.00 14.79 -4.53
N GLY A 42 18.15 14.60 -5.17
CA GLY A 42 19.24 15.56 -5.19
C GLY A 42 20.00 15.73 -3.86
N GLY A 43 19.72 14.89 -2.87
CA GLY A 43 20.35 14.91 -1.56
C GLY A 43 21.51 13.95 -1.39
N TYR A 44 21.92 13.74 -0.15
CA TYR A 44 22.96 12.79 0.21
C TYR A 44 22.44 11.35 0.16
N VAL A 45 23.34 10.40 -0.14
CA VAL A 45 23.08 8.98 -0.01
C VAL A 45 23.67 8.47 1.31
N TYR A 46 22.91 7.69 2.04
CA TYR A 46 23.35 7.05 3.28
C TYR A 46 23.11 5.56 3.20
N HIS A 47 24.12 4.79 3.54
CA HIS A 47 24.13 3.34 3.48
C HIS A 47 23.79 2.75 4.85
N VAL A 48 22.81 1.85 4.88
CA VAL A 48 22.58 0.98 6.02
C VAL A 48 23.49 -0.23 5.87
N THR A 49 24.56 -0.23 6.66
CA THR A 49 25.65 -1.22 6.61
C THR A 49 25.63 -2.22 7.75
N ASN A 50 24.72 -2.04 8.71
CA ASN A 50 24.52 -2.95 9.84
C ASN A 50 23.07 -2.95 10.32
N LEU A 51 22.68 -4.01 11.03
CA LEU A 51 21.32 -4.22 11.52
C LEU A 51 21.07 -3.69 12.96
N SER A 52 21.98 -2.91 13.51
CA SER A 52 21.81 -2.27 14.82
C SER A 52 20.72 -1.21 14.77
N ASP A 53 19.97 -1.05 15.87
CA ASP A 53 19.02 0.06 16.05
C ASP A 53 19.64 1.25 16.84
N ASP A 54 20.91 1.16 17.21
CA ASP A 54 21.61 2.23 17.93
C ASP A 54 21.82 3.45 17.02
N ALA A 55 21.29 4.56 17.48
CA ALA A 55 21.35 5.85 16.78
C ALA A 55 22.75 6.48 16.70
N ASP A 56 23.71 6.01 17.47
CA ASP A 56 25.11 6.43 17.46
C ASP A 56 25.99 5.43 16.68
N SER A 57 25.43 4.29 16.26
CA SER A 57 26.07 3.33 15.36
C SER A 57 26.01 3.83 13.93
N VAL A 58 27.15 4.31 13.41
CA VAL A 58 27.25 4.75 12.01
C VAL A 58 26.85 3.60 11.09
N GLY A 59 25.97 3.89 10.14
CA GLY A 59 25.43 2.88 9.21
C GLY A 59 24.26 2.08 9.75
N SER A 60 23.72 2.37 10.95
CA SER A 60 22.39 1.89 11.33
C SER A 60 21.29 2.69 10.63
N LEU A 61 20.11 2.10 10.43
CA LEU A 61 18.98 2.83 9.85
C LEU A 61 18.61 4.06 10.69
N ARG A 62 18.60 3.93 12.02
CA ARG A 62 18.28 5.02 12.94
C ARG A 62 19.31 6.14 12.85
N TRP A 63 20.59 5.83 12.67
CA TRP A 63 21.64 6.82 12.42
C TRP A 63 21.41 7.55 11.09
N CYS A 64 21.11 6.84 10.00
CA CYS A 64 20.81 7.42 8.68
C CYS A 64 19.61 8.38 8.75
N LEU A 65 18.55 8.02 9.48
CA LEU A 65 17.36 8.85 9.66
C LEU A 65 17.61 10.12 10.47
N LYS A 66 18.59 10.13 11.36
CA LYS A 66 18.99 11.32 12.15
C LYS A 66 19.74 12.37 11.32
N GLN A 67 20.29 12.02 10.17
CA GLN A 67 21.01 12.98 9.35
C GLN A 67 20.10 14.10 8.85
N SER A 68 20.67 15.28 8.55
CA SER A 68 19.92 16.45 8.10
C SER A 68 20.01 16.64 6.58
N GLY A 69 19.05 17.37 6.02
CA GLY A 69 18.96 17.66 4.59
C GLY A 69 18.25 16.55 3.80
N PRO A 70 18.02 16.78 2.50
CA PRO A 70 17.48 15.76 1.61
C PRO A 70 18.41 14.54 1.56
N ARG A 71 17.83 13.32 1.60
CA ARG A 71 18.62 12.09 1.62
C ARG A 71 17.87 10.88 1.10
N THR A 72 18.61 10.03 0.43
CA THR A 72 18.20 8.69 0.05
C THR A 72 18.95 7.67 0.91
N ILE A 73 18.23 6.74 1.51
CA ILE A 73 18.78 5.69 2.35
C ILE A 73 18.69 4.38 1.58
N VAL A 74 19.86 3.79 1.32
CA VAL A 74 20.03 2.50 0.64
C VAL A 74 20.55 1.45 1.61
N PHE A 75 20.43 0.17 1.27
CA PHE A 75 20.76 -0.93 2.17
C PHE A 75 21.82 -1.85 1.56
N ASP A 76 22.94 -2.02 2.27
CA ASP A 76 24.01 -2.96 1.94
C ASP A 76 23.87 -4.27 2.73
N VAL A 77 22.88 -4.35 3.59
CA VAL A 77 22.57 -5.51 4.43
C VAL A 77 21.11 -5.89 4.30
N SER A 78 20.79 -7.16 4.61
CA SER A 78 19.43 -7.67 4.72
C SER A 78 19.21 -8.38 6.04
N GLY A 79 17.94 -8.55 6.41
CA GLY A 79 17.53 -9.27 7.61
C GLY A 79 16.67 -8.43 8.55
N TYR A 80 16.70 -8.76 9.83
CA TYR A 80 15.95 -8.07 10.87
C TYR A 80 16.73 -6.91 11.47
N ILE A 81 16.09 -5.74 11.51
CA ILE A 81 16.48 -4.65 12.41
C ILE A 81 15.56 -4.74 13.63
N ASP A 82 16.13 -5.14 14.75
CA ASP A 82 15.41 -5.25 16.02
C ASP A 82 15.34 -3.87 16.66
N LEU A 83 14.20 -3.21 16.48
CA LEU A 83 13.98 -1.91 17.06
C LEU A 83 13.99 -2.02 18.60
N GLU A 84 14.62 -1.07 19.25
CA GLU A 84 14.69 -0.95 20.72
C GLU A 84 13.68 0.06 21.28
N ASP A 85 13.09 0.89 20.39
CA ASP A 85 12.07 1.88 20.68
C ASP A 85 11.37 2.30 19.37
N GLU A 86 10.31 3.13 19.45
CA GLU A 86 9.64 3.68 18.26
C GLU A 86 10.66 4.26 17.27
N LEU A 87 10.60 3.84 16.02
CA LEU A 87 11.44 4.38 14.95
C LEU A 87 10.73 5.59 14.33
N THR A 88 11.09 6.79 14.78
CA THR A 88 10.48 8.01 14.28
C THR A 88 11.29 8.62 13.13
N ILE A 89 10.66 8.77 11.95
CA ILE A 89 11.17 9.54 10.82
C ILE A 89 10.85 11.02 11.06
N SER A 90 11.77 11.76 11.65
CA SER A 90 11.56 13.15 12.10
C SER A 90 12.10 14.22 11.15
N ASN A 91 12.92 13.82 10.18
CA ASN A 91 13.55 14.75 9.24
C ASN A 91 12.90 14.63 7.86
N ALA A 92 12.46 15.76 7.32
CA ALA A 92 11.84 15.84 6.00
C ALA A 92 12.81 15.50 4.86
N ASN A 93 12.26 15.34 3.67
CA ASN A 93 12.99 15.07 2.43
C ASN A 93 13.79 13.76 2.50
N THR A 94 13.10 12.68 2.80
CA THR A 94 13.71 11.35 3.01
C THR A 94 13.11 10.33 2.04
N THR A 95 13.98 9.59 1.36
CA THR A 95 13.62 8.35 0.65
C THR A 95 14.27 7.17 1.37
N ILE A 96 13.47 6.15 1.73
CA ILE A 96 13.95 4.86 2.23
C ILE A 96 13.74 3.85 1.11
N ALA A 97 14.84 3.44 0.48
CA ALA A 97 14.85 2.59 -0.71
C ALA A 97 15.10 1.12 -0.33
N GLY A 98 14.12 0.45 0.27
CA GLY A 98 14.22 -0.94 0.69
C GLY A 98 14.50 -1.93 -0.43
N GLN A 99 14.15 -1.59 -1.69
CA GLN A 99 14.47 -2.40 -2.87
C GLN A 99 15.95 -2.58 -3.14
N THR A 100 16.83 -1.78 -2.51
CA THR A 100 18.29 -1.93 -2.64
C THR A 100 18.85 -3.03 -1.74
N ALA A 101 18.12 -3.49 -0.73
CA ALA A 101 18.62 -4.50 0.19
C ALA A 101 18.90 -5.83 -0.52
N PRO A 102 20.03 -6.49 -0.20
CA PRO A 102 20.33 -7.83 -0.73
C PRO A 102 19.41 -8.90 -0.11
N GLY A 103 19.55 -10.16 -0.55
CA GLY A 103 18.92 -11.34 0.04
C GLY A 103 17.40 -11.18 0.25
N ASP A 104 16.92 -11.47 1.43
CA ASP A 104 15.49 -11.43 1.76
C ASP A 104 14.97 -10.02 2.11
N GLY A 105 15.73 -8.96 1.84
CA GLY A 105 15.30 -7.59 2.12
C GLY A 105 15.35 -7.21 3.61
N ILE A 106 14.69 -6.11 3.98
CA ILE A 106 14.70 -5.55 5.35
C ILE A 106 13.35 -5.72 6.02
N THR A 107 13.38 -6.20 7.26
CA THR A 107 12.23 -6.22 8.16
C THR A 107 12.57 -5.50 9.48
N LEU A 108 11.81 -4.46 9.78
CA LEU A 108 11.81 -3.77 11.07
C LEU A 108 10.85 -4.51 12.00
N ARG A 109 11.28 -4.87 13.22
CA ARG A 109 10.39 -5.62 14.11
C ARG A 109 10.36 -5.07 15.54
N TYR A 110 9.31 -5.44 16.23
CA TYR A 110 9.00 -5.18 17.63
C TYR A 110 8.29 -3.86 17.92
N TYR A 111 8.77 -2.73 17.43
CA TYR A 111 8.21 -1.42 17.76
C TYR A 111 7.61 -0.72 16.54
N THR A 112 6.85 0.30 16.80
CA THR A 112 6.18 1.15 15.82
C THR A 112 7.16 1.90 14.92
N VAL A 113 6.83 2.01 13.64
CA VAL A 113 7.44 2.97 12.71
C VAL A 113 6.54 4.19 12.58
N ARG A 114 7.05 5.37 12.92
CA ARG A 114 6.28 6.61 12.86
C ARG A 114 6.81 7.56 11.79
N VAL A 115 5.93 7.96 10.87
CA VAL A 115 6.22 9.02 9.90
C VAL A 115 5.81 10.36 10.52
N ASN A 116 6.79 11.15 10.96
CA ASN A 116 6.63 12.42 11.65
C ASN A 116 7.34 13.57 10.92
N ALA A 117 7.34 13.52 9.59
CA ALA A 117 7.99 14.49 8.73
C ALA A 117 7.24 14.63 7.40
N ASN A 118 7.48 15.75 6.71
CA ASN A 118 6.97 15.98 5.36
C ASN A 118 7.94 15.43 4.30
N ASN A 119 7.41 15.17 3.11
CA ASN A 119 8.18 14.77 1.94
C ASN A 119 8.99 13.49 2.18
N VAL A 120 8.26 12.39 2.41
CA VAL A 120 8.82 11.07 2.76
C VAL A 120 8.35 10.02 1.76
N ILE A 121 9.28 9.23 1.26
CA ILE A 121 9.03 8.06 0.41
C ILE A 121 9.59 6.83 1.14
N ILE A 122 8.77 5.79 1.28
CA ILE A 122 9.19 4.50 1.85
C ILE A 122 8.79 3.41 0.85
N ARG A 123 9.75 2.61 0.43
CA ARG A 123 9.54 1.56 -0.58
C ARG A 123 10.12 0.22 -0.13
N PHE A 124 9.40 -0.87 -0.38
CA PHE A 124 9.84 -2.26 -0.21
C PHE A 124 10.38 -2.59 1.21
N ILE A 125 9.78 -2.02 2.24
CA ILE A 125 10.12 -2.30 3.65
C ILE A 125 9.01 -3.13 4.29
N ARG A 126 9.39 -4.09 5.14
CA ARG A 126 8.46 -4.76 6.04
C ARG A 126 8.58 -4.16 7.44
N ALA A 127 7.44 -3.85 8.07
CA ALA A 127 7.37 -3.49 9.49
C ALA A 127 6.42 -4.48 10.19
N ARG A 128 6.98 -5.33 11.03
CA ARG A 128 6.26 -6.34 11.80
C ARG A 128 6.39 -6.04 13.27
N HIS A 129 5.36 -5.45 13.83
CA HIS A 129 5.28 -5.13 15.25
C HIS A 129 5.23 -6.42 16.10
N SER A 130 5.02 -6.35 17.39
CA SER A 130 4.90 -7.55 18.24
C SER A 130 4.48 -7.18 19.67
N GLU A 131 3.77 -8.10 20.32
CA GLU A 131 3.49 -8.09 21.75
C GLU A 131 4.68 -8.58 22.62
N LEU A 132 5.78 -9.01 22.00
CA LEU A 132 6.93 -9.57 22.73
C LEU A 132 7.76 -8.51 23.48
N VAL A 133 7.48 -7.25 23.24
CA VAL A 133 8.11 -6.10 23.93
C VAL A 133 7.05 -5.28 24.65
N GLU A 134 7.47 -4.50 25.66
CA GLU A 134 6.56 -3.59 26.33
C GLU A 134 6.31 -2.37 25.43
N VAL A 135 5.04 -2.15 25.09
CA VAL A 135 4.59 -1.07 24.21
C VAL A 135 3.44 -0.32 24.82
N ASP A 136 3.28 0.93 24.39
CA ASP A 136 2.14 1.75 24.77
C ASP A 136 0.84 1.19 24.16
N ASP A 137 -0.25 1.42 24.84
CA ASP A 137 -1.60 1.23 24.34
C ASP A 137 -1.84 2.08 23.08
N GLY A 138 -2.09 1.48 21.94
CA GLY A 138 -2.22 2.16 20.64
C GLY A 138 -0.97 2.06 19.77
N ALA A 139 -0.19 1.00 19.95
CA ALA A 139 0.99 0.73 19.14
C ALA A 139 0.60 0.15 17.77
N ASP A 140 0.66 1.00 16.75
CA ASP A 140 0.51 0.65 15.33
C ASP A 140 1.80 0.01 14.80
N ALA A 141 1.71 -0.81 13.74
CA ALA A 141 2.93 -1.25 13.07
C ALA A 141 3.59 -0.07 12.32
N ILE A 142 2.77 0.74 11.64
CA ILE A 142 3.21 2.02 11.06
C ILE A 142 2.09 3.05 11.11
N TRP A 143 2.44 4.31 11.39
CA TRP A 143 1.48 5.39 11.31
C TRP A 143 2.11 6.76 10.98
N GLY A 144 1.24 7.70 10.52
CA GLY A 144 1.62 9.10 10.30
C GLY A 144 0.40 10.01 10.23
N ARG A 145 0.51 11.21 10.79
CA ARG A 145 -0.59 12.15 10.88
C ARG A 145 -0.12 13.59 10.82
N ARG A 146 -0.88 14.44 10.11
CA ARG A 146 -0.66 15.90 10.02
C ARG A 146 0.66 16.29 9.39
N HIS A 147 1.06 15.50 8.40
CA HIS A 147 2.19 15.76 7.51
C HIS A 147 1.72 15.79 6.06
N ARG A 148 2.62 16.13 5.14
CA ARG A 148 2.29 16.25 3.73
C ARG A 148 3.34 15.62 2.84
N ASN A 149 2.92 15.25 1.61
CA ASN A 149 3.79 14.69 0.58
C ASN A 149 4.44 13.39 1.05
N ILE A 150 3.63 12.36 1.25
CA ILE A 150 4.08 11.06 1.74
C ILE A 150 3.62 9.98 0.77
N ILE A 151 4.54 9.10 0.37
CA ILE A 151 4.25 7.91 -0.42
C ILE A 151 4.81 6.67 0.30
N LEU A 152 3.93 5.69 0.52
CA LEU A 152 4.29 4.33 0.89
C LEU A 152 4.03 3.44 -0.32
N ASP A 153 5.04 2.69 -0.76
CA ASP A 153 4.98 1.89 -1.97
C ASP A 153 5.55 0.49 -1.76
N HIS A 154 4.76 -0.54 -2.07
CA HIS A 154 5.17 -1.95 -1.95
C HIS A 154 5.73 -2.32 -0.57
N CYS A 155 5.08 -1.90 0.50
CA CYS A 155 5.47 -2.22 1.87
C CYS A 155 4.53 -3.26 2.49
N SER A 156 5.03 -4.00 3.50
CA SER A 156 4.22 -4.98 4.24
C SER A 156 4.20 -4.65 5.73
N PHE A 157 3.01 -4.60 6.32
CA PHE A 157 2.80 -4.24 7.72
C PHE A 157 2.00 -5.32 8.43
N SER A 158 2.39 -5.67 9.67
CA SER A 158 1.72 -6.75 10.41
C SER A 158 1.90 -6.63 11.92
N TRP A 159 1.02 -7.33 12.65
CA TRP A 159 1.15 -7.69 14.06
C TRP A 159 1.14 -6.50 15.02
N SER A 160 0.39 -5.47 14.65
CA SER A 160 0.12 -4.32 15.53
C SER A 160 -0.68 -4.71 16.77
N ILE A 161 -0.65 -3.86 17.79
CA ILE A 161 -1.48 -4.00 19.00
C ILE A 161 -2.76 -3.16 18.89
N ASP A 162 -2.71 -2.05 18.13
CA ASP A 162 -3.89 -1.25 17.74
C ASP A 162 -4.10 -1.37 16.23
N GLU A 163 -3.75 -0.40 15.40
CA GLU A 163 -3.90 -0.47 13.95
C GLU A 163 -2.62 -0.95 13.24
N THR A 164 -2.80 -1.69 12.15
CA THR A 164 -1.65 -2.15 11.36
C THR A 164 -1.01 -1.02 10.57
N ALA A 165 -1.82 -0.17 9.88
CA ALA A 165 -1.29 1.03 9.22
C ALA A 165 -2.31 2.17 9.20
N SER A 166 -2.03 3.25 9.95
CA SER A 166 -2.92 4.40 10.08
C SER A 166 -2.32 5.67 9.50
N PHE A 167 -2.94 6.18 8.42
CA PHE A 167 -2.57 7.45 7.81
C PHE A 167 -3.82 8.30 7.56
N TYR A 168 -3.95 9.37 8.32
CA TYR A 168 -5.08 10.28 8.25
C TYR A 168 -4.69 11.69 8.67
N ASP A 169 -5.51 12.67 8.32
CA ASP A 169 -5.17 14.09 8.50
C ASP A 169 -3.84 14.50 7.83
N ASN A 170 -3.35 13.75 6.86
CA ASN A 170 -2.22 14.13 6.02
C ASN A 170 -2.71 14.87 4.79
N GLN A 171 -1.81 15.59 4.12
CA GLN A 171 -2.09 16.24 2.84
C GLN A 171 -1.22 15.63 1.75
N SER A 172 -1.79 15.38 0.57
CA SER A 172 -1.08 14.78 -0.55
C SER A 172 -0.38 13.48 -0.11
N PHE A 173 -1.20 12.50 0.20
CA PHE A 173 -0.77 11.19 0.68
C PHE A 173 -1.09 10.10 -0.36
N THR A 174 -0.20 9.15 -0.53
CA THR A 174 -0.47 7.92 -1.28
C THR A 174 0.08 6.70 -0.51
N MET A 175 -0.77 5.68 -0.35
CA MET A 175 -0.35 4.31 -0.06
C MET A 175 -0.74 3.46 -1.26
N GLN A 176 0.24 2.78 -1.85
CA GLN A 176 0.05 1.98 -3.04
C GLN A 176 0.74 0.63 -2.93
N TRP A 177 0.06 -0.42 -3.37
CA TRP A 177 0.60 -1.78 -3.43
C TRP A 177 1.13 -2.30 -2.08
N CYS A 178 0.57 -1.87 -0.96
CA CYS A 178 0.97 -2.31 0.37
C CYS A 178 0.12 -3.48 0.88
N VAL A 179 0.63 -4.21 1.87
CA VAL A 179 -0.11 -5.26 2.59
C VAL A 179 -0.24 -4.87 4.06
N LEU A 180 -1.46 -5.00 4.58
CA LEU A 180 -1.78 -4.85 5.99
C LEU A 180 -2.39 -6.17 6.47
N GLY A 181 -1.81 -6.82 7.47
CA GLY A 181 -2.33 -8.11 7.90
C GLY A 181 -2.04 -8.52 9.33
N GLU A 182 -2.99 -9.24 9.89
CA GLU A 182 -2.89 -9.90 11.19
C GLU A 182 -2.59 -8.94 12.36
N GLY A 183 -3.33 -7.84 12.46
CA GLY A 183 -3.34 -7.08 13.71
C GLY A 183 -3.68 -7.99 14.89
N LEU A 184 -2.89 -7.95 15.96
CA LEU A 184 -2.97 -8.86 17.11
C LEU A 184 -4.19 -8.54 17.98
N ASN A 185 -5.17 -9.44 18.01
CA ASN A 185 -6.48 -9.12 18.56
C ASN A 185 -6.54 -9.08 20.10
N ASN A 186 -5.73 -9.87 20.81
CA ASN A 186 -5.67 -9.89 22.28
C ASN A 186 -4.23 -9.70 22.81
N ALA A 187 -3.52 -8.75 22.29
CA ALA A 187 -2.11 -8.50 22.58
C ALA A 187 -1.86 -7.50 23.74
N GLY A 188 -2.87 -7.23 24.57
CA GLY A 188 -2.71 -6.41 25.77
C GLY A 188 -3.18 -4.97 25.67
N HIS A 189 -3.86 -4.57 24.59
CA HIS A 189 -4.48 -3.25 24.49
C HIS A 189 -5.48 -2.99 25.65
N GLU A 190 -5.45 -1.79 26.29
CA GLU A 190 -6.27 -1.48 27.48
C GLU A 190 -7.78 -1.62 27.24
N LYS A 191 -8.25 -1.39 26.00
CA LYS A 191 -9.68 -1.55 25.61
C LYS A 191 -10.07 -2.99 25.34
N GLY A 192 -9.18 -3.97 25.51
CA GLY A 192 -9.39 -5.37 25.19
C GLY A 192 -9.08 -5.69 23.72
N ALA A 193 -9.80 -6.64 23.11
CA ALA A 193 -9.56 -7.09 21.74
C ALA A 193 -9.49 -5.95 20.72
N HIS A 194 -8.36 -5.82 19.98
CA HIS A 194 -8.06 -4.64 19.17
C HIS A 194 -7.19 -4.90 17.92
N GLY A 195 -7.26 -6.06 17.29
CA GLY A 195 -6.57 -6.37 16.03
C GLY A 195 -7.21 -5.66 14.84
N TYR A 196 -6.68 -4.51 14.41
CA TYR A 196 -7.34 -3.62 13.47
C TYR A 196 -6.43 -3.24 12.29
N GLY A 197 -7.00 -3.13 11.08
CA GLY A 197 -6.28 -2.78 9.85
C GLY A 197 -5.75 -1.35 9.85
N GLY A 198 -6.60 -0.33 9.73
CA GLY A 198 -6.09 1.03 9.73
C GLY A 198 -7.15 2.11 9.68
N ILE A 199 -6.77 3.32 10.13
CA ILE A 199 -7.53 4.55 9.94
C ILE A 199 -6.95 5.28 8.74
N TRP A 200 -7.76 5.45 7.69
CA TRP A 200 -7.38 6.05 6.42
C TRP A 200 -8.14 7.36 6.17
N GLY A 201 -7.46 8.36 5.66
CA GLY A 201 -8.06 9.66 5.37
C GLY A 201 -7.03 10.71 5.01
N GLY A 202 -7.48 11.91 4.72
CA GLY A 202 -6.58 13.06 4.49
C GLY A 202 -7.12 14.10 3.54
N LYS A 203 -6.36 15.16 3.45
CA LYS A 203 -6.56 16.25 2.51
C LYS A 203 -5.87 15.86 1.20
N GLU A 204 -6.66 15.28 0.29
CA GLU A 204 -6.17 14.65 -0.94
C GLU A 204 -5.28 13.41 -0.65
N ALA A 205 -5.91 12.30 -0.29
CA ALA A 205 -5.27 11.03 0.01
C ALA A 205 -5.73 9.91 -0.92
N SER A 206 -4.79 9.13 -1.44
CA SER A 206 -5.02 7.94 -2.26
C SER A 206 -4.57 6.68 -1.51
N PHE A 207 -5.40 5.64 -1.61
CA PHE A 207 -5.11 4.29 -1.14
C PHE A 207 -5.51 3.34 -2.26
N HIS A 208 -4.53 2.71 -2.92
CA HIS A 208 -4.85 1.89 -4.09
C HIS A 208 -3.97 0.67 -4.23
N HIS A 209 -4.55 -0.40 -4.74
CA HIS A 209 -3.91 -1.70 -4.92
C HIS A 209 -3.31 -2.28 -3.62
N ASP A 210 -3.87 -1.87 -2.49
CA ASP A 210 -3.46 -2.39 -1.18
C ASP A 210 -4.25 -3.65 -0.83
N MET A 211 -3.65 -4.53 -0.03
CA MET A 211 -4.32 -5.69 0.55
C MET A 211 -4.52 -5.48 2.05
N ILE A 212 -5.75 -5.68 2.53
CA ILE A 212 -6.07 -5.79 3.95
C ILE A 212 -6.56 -7.21 4.22
N ILE A 213 -5.80 -7.96 5.02
CA ILE A 213 -6.02 -9.39 5.24
C ILE A 213 -6.00 -9.75 6.71
N HIS A 214 -6.95 -10.58 7.16
CA HIS A 214 -7.01 -11.11 8.52
C HIS A 214 -7.07 -10.06 9.63
N GLU A 215 -7.69 -8.94 9.36
CA GLU A 215 -7.90 -7.88 10.34
C GLU A 215 -9.29 -7.99 10.98
N ASN A 216 -9.37 -7.91 12.30
CA ASN A 216 -10.65 -8.09 12.99
C ASN A 216 -11.63 -6.94 12.74
N ASN A 217 -11.13 -5.74 12.47
CA ASN A 217 -11.91 -4.53 12.22
C ASN A 217 -11.10 -3.49 11.44
N ARG A 218 -11.70 -2.36 11.07
CA ARG A 218 -11.06 -1.22 10.38
C ARG A 218 -10.38 -1.64 9.06
N THR A 219 -11.16 -2.22 8.14
CA THR A 219 -10.66 -2.73 6.85
C THR A 219 -11.17 -1.94 5.62
N PRO A 220 -10.86 -0.65 5.50
CA PRO A 220 -10.32 0.27 6.48
C PRO A 220 -11.41 0.98 7.32
N ARG A 221 -11.02 1.80 8.31
CA ARG A 221 -11.84 2.86 8.84
C ARG A 221 -11.52 4.16 8.12
N ILE A 222 -12.48 4.73 7.39
CA ILE A 222 -12.31 6.06 6.80
C ILE A 222 -12.45 7.12 7.89
N ASN A 223 -11.43 7.98 8.03
CA ASN A 223 -11.38 9.01 9.07
C ASN A 223 -12.49 10.06 8.90
N GLY A 224 -12.77 10.47 7.66
CA GLY A 224 -13.55 11.66 7.37
C GLY A 224 -12.91 12.92 7.94
N ALA A 225 -13.61 14.03 7.93
CA ALA A 225 -13.10 15.30 8.44
C ALA A 225 -13.32 15.47 9.95
N ARG A 226 -13.36 14.38 10.74
CA ARG A 226 -13.69 14.42 12.18
C ARG A 226 -12.73 15.24 13.04
N TYR A 227 -11.53 15.53 12.54
CA TYR A 227 -10.58 16.41 13.20
C TYR A 227 -10.40 17.70 12.38
N TRP A 228 -10.47 18.83 13.04
CA TRP A 228 -10.30 20.14 12.43
C TRP A 228 -8.83 20.50 12.30
N TRP A 229 -8.13 19.89 11.34
CA TRP A 229 -6.75 20.26 11.05
C TRP A 229 -6.69 21.32 9.95
N THR A 230 -6.10 22.48 10.27
CA THR A 230 -5.94 23.62 9.36
C THR A 230 -4.52 23.77 8.83
N GLY A 231 -3.63 22.82 9.14
CA GLY A 231 -2.22 22.89 8.73
C GLY A 231 -1.94 22.45 7.28
N TYR A 232 -2.97 22.23 6.48
CA TYR A 232 -2.84 21.98 5.06
C TYR A 232 -2.45 23.26 4.30
N ASP A 233 -1.81 23.08 3.16
CA ASP A 233 -1.28 24.17 2.33
C ASP A 233 -1.68 23.90 0.88
N PHE A 234 -2.56 24.74 0.35
CA PHE A 234 -3.00 24.73 -1.04
C PHE A 234 -2.77 26.10 -1.66
N ASP A 235 -2.03 26.17 -2.74
CA ASP A 235 -1.57 27.41 -3.38
C ASP A 235 -2.71 28.28 -3.95
N ASP A 236 -3.90 27.73 -4.12
CA ASP A 236 -4.99 28.34 -4.88
C ASP A 236 -6.30 28.51 -4.10
N ASP A 237 -6.26 28.42 -2.79
CA ASP A 237 -7.46 28.48 -1.94
C ASP A 237 -8.58 27.52 -2.43
N ARG A 238 -8.19 26.32 -2.95
CA ARG A 238 -9.13 25.36 -3.55
C ARG A 238 -10.23 24.90 -2.61
N TYR A 239 -10.00 25.00 -1.34
CA TYR A 239 -10.93 24.54 -0.32
C TYR A 239 -11.16 25.60 0.76
N ASP A 240 -12.41 25.88 1.03
CA ASP A 240 -12.82 26.90 2.01
C ASP A 240 -12.52 26.50 3.47
N ASN A 241 -12.41 25.19 3.74
CA ASN A 241 -12.27 24.67 5.10
C ASN A 241 -11.74 23.22 5.11
N PRO A 242 -11.31 22.69 6.25
CA PRO A 242 -10.81 21.32 6.38
C PRO A 242 -11.77 20.21 5.98
N VAL A 243 -13.08 20.45 6.03
CA VAL A 243 -14.09 19.46 5.62
C VAL A 243 -14.11 19.32 4.10
N ASP A 244 -14.06 20.43 3.38
CA ASP A 244 -13.99 20.41 1.92
C ASP A 244 -12.68 19.84 1.39
N ALA A 245 -11.59 20.04 2.14
CA ALA A 245 -10.28 19.53 1.79
C ALA A 245 -10.15 18.02 2.02
N GLU A 246 -10.98 17.40 2.88
CA GLU A 246 -10.94 15.97 3.15
C GLU A 246 -11.45 15.19 1.94
N ARG A 247 -10.54 14.62 1.16
CA ARG A 247 -10.82 13.90 -0.08
C ARG A 247 -9.99 12.63 -0.14
N VAL A 248 -10.68 11.51 -0.21
CA VAL A 248 -10.08 10.19 -0.15
C VAL A 248 -10.46 9.40 -1.39
N ASP A 249 -9.46 8.87 -2.08
CA ASP A 249 -9.62 7.92 -3.16
C ASP A 249 -9.17 6.53 -2.70
N PHE A 250 -10.13 5.62 -2.55
CA PHE A 250 -9.95 4.24 -2.13
C PHE A 250 -10.36 3.32 -3.27
N ARG A 251 -9.38 2.78 -4.02
CA ARG A 251 -9.65 1.98 -5.22
C ARG A 251 -8.75 0.78 -5.39
N ASN A 252 -9.25 -0.21 -6.13
CA ASN A 252 -8.53 -1.41 -6.53
C ASN A 252 -7.86 -2.18 -5.36
N CYS A 253 -8.32 -1.96 -4.13
CA CYS A 253 -7.83 -2.68 -2.97
C CYS A 253 -8.57 -4.00 -2.76
N VAL A 254 -7.90 -4.94 -2.10
CA VAL A 254 -8.43 -6.25 -1.78
C VAL A 254 -8.63 -6.36 -0.26
N MET A 255 -9.85 -6.65 0.15
CA MET A 255 -10.18 -6.97 1.54
C MET A 255 -10.45 -8.47 1.63
N TYR A 256 -9.61 -9.19 2.36
CA TYR A 256 -9.79 -10.62 2.57
C TYR A 256 -9.93 -10.96 4.06
N ASN A 257 -10.90 -11.79 4.37
CA ASN A 257 -11.13 -12.38 5.70
C ASN A 257 -11.12 -11.34 6.84
N TRP A 258 -11.84 -10.21 6.66
CA TRP A 258 -12.11 -9.31 7.78
C TRP A 258 -12.95 -10.03 8.84
N GLY A 259 -12.63 -9.81 10.12
CA GLY A 259 -13.14 -10.64 11.21
C GLY A 259 -14.54 -10.32 11.69
N GLN A 260 -14.71 -10.28 13.00
CA GLN A 260 -15.99 -10.17 13.69
C GLN A 260 -16.52 -8.74 13.83
N GLY A 261 -15.67 -7.74 13.53
CA GLY A 261 -15.99 -6.32 13.66
C GLY A 261 -16.79 -5.76 12.50
N ASN A 262 -16.65 -4.45 12.27
CA ASN A 262 -17.45 -3.75 11.26
C ASN A 262 -16.97 -3.97 9.82
N GLY A 263 -15.76 -4.47 9.60
CA GLY A 263 -15.14 -4.46 8.29
C GLY A 263 -14.77 -3.02 7.89
N ALA A 264 -15.09 -2.64 6.64
CA ALA A 264 -14.91 -1.27 6.18
C ALA A 264 -16.01 -0.35 6.70
N TYR A 265 -15.63 0.79 7.31
CA TYR A 265 -16.60 1.75 7.85
C TYR A 265 -15.97 3.15 8.03
N GLY A 266 -16.80 4.13 8.34
CA GLY A 266 -16.34 5.45 8.76
C GLY A 266 -16.96 6.61 8.00
N GLY A 267 -16.17 7.67 7.78
CA GLY A 267 -16.57 8.91 7.15
C GLY A 267 -17.31 9.90 8.05
N PRO A 268 -16.98 9.97 9.37
CA PRO A 268 -17.61 10.96 10.24
C PRO A 268 -17.06 12.36 9.98
N GLY A 269 -17.90 13.37 10.10
CA GLY A 269 -17.45 14.78 10.10
C GLY A 269 -17.40 15.46 8.74
N GLY A 270 -17.81 14.78 7.67
CA GLY A 270 -17.81 15.34 6.32
C GLY A 270 -16.62 14.93 5.48
N GLY A 271 -16.43 15.60 4.35
CA GLY A 271 -15.47 15.25 3.32
C GLY A 271 -16.05 14.37 2.22
N TYR A 272 -15.20 13.89 1.32
CA TYR A 272 -15.59 13.19 0.11
C TYR A 272 -14.75 11.92 -0.06
N VAL A 273 -15.41 10.81 -0.41
CA VAL A 273 -14.75 9.49 -0.50
C VAL A 273 -15.16 8.77 -1.77
N ASN A 274 -14.18 8.33 -2.54
CA ASN A 274 -14.38 7.34 -3.60
C ASN A 274 -14.12 5.94 -3.04
N VAL A 275 -14.97 4.97 -3.42
CA VAL A 275 -14.80 3.54 -3.15
C VAL A 275 -15.00 2.82 -4.48
N VAL A 276 -13.91 2.58 -5.21
CA VAL A 276 -13.98 2.22 -6.63
C VAL A 276 -13.24 0.92 -6.92
N ASN A 277 -13.91 0.00 -7.59
CA ASN A 277 -13.33 -1.23 -8.13
C ASN A 277 -12.52 -2.04 -7.08
N ASN A 278 -12.97 -2.04 -5.81
CA ASN A 278 -12.36 -2.86 -4.77
C ASN A 278 -12.93 -4.28 -4.78
N TYR A 279 -12.14 -5.23 -4.32
CA TYR A 279 -12.52 -6.63 -4.26
C TYR A 279 -12.69 -7.09 -2.80
N TYR A 280 -13.90 -7.49 -2.44
CA TYR A 280 -14.26 -7.95 -1.10
C TYR A 280 -14.44 -9.47 -1.11
N LYS A 281 -13.47 -10.20 -0.55
CA LYS A 281 -13.50 -11.66 -0.44
C LYS A 281 -13.70 -12.08 1.02
N ALA A 282 -14.93 -12.48 1.35
CA ALA A 282 -15.22 -13.03 2.66
C ALA A 282 -14.43 -14.32 2.88
N GLY A 283 -13.74 -14.43 4.01
CA GLY A 283 -13.02 -15.62 4.44
C GLY A 283 -13.72 -16.35 5.59
N PRO A 284 -13.07 -17.39 6.16
CA PRO A 284 -13.69 -18.23 7.19
C PRO A 284 -13.98 -17.49 8.50
N GLY A 285 -13.26 -16.39 8.81
CA GLY A 285 -13.49 -15.55 9.99
C GLY A 285 -14.47 -14.40 9.77
N THR A 286 -14.93 -14.16 8.55
CA THR A 286 -15.72 -12.97 8.20
C THR A 286 -17.17 -13.08 8.67
N LYS A 287 -17.63 -12.07 9.42
CA LYS A 287 -19.01 -12.01 9.93
C LYS A 287 -19.97 -11.27 9.00
N ASN A 288 -19.63 -10.09 8.54
CA ASN A 288 -20.48 -9.25 7.70
C ASN A 288 -20.11 -9.43 6.22
N THR A 289 -20.33 -10.62 5.67
CA THR A 289 -19.75 -11.10 4.40
C THR A 289 -20.12 -10.28 3.16
N LYS A 290 -21.20 -9.48 3.21
CA LYS A 290 -21.68 -8.66 2.09
C LYS A 290 -21.49 -7.16 2.29
N ARG A 291 -20.73 -6.75 3.29
CA ARG A 291 -20.52 -5.32 3.57
C ARG A 291 -19.45 -4.73 2.65
N VAL A 292 -19.83 -3.70 1.91
CA VAL A 292 -18.90 -2.80 1.19
C VAL A 292 -18.46 -1.69 2.14
N MET A 293 -19.41 -1.01 2.80
CA MET A 293 -19.11 0.11 3.69
C MET A 293 -20.21 0.32 4.72
N GLN A 294 -19.84 0.65 5.95
CA GLN A 294 -20.77 1.21 6.93
C GLN A 294 -20.49 2.69 7.12
N ILE A 295 -21.36 3.55 6.60
CA ILE A 295 -21.21 5.01 6.72
C ILE A 295 -21.56 5.45 8.14
N SER A 296 -20.65 6.20 8.77
CA SER A 296 -20.77 6.69 10.15
C SER A 296 -20.91 8.21 10.18
N ALA A 297 -21.71 8.71 11.12
CA ALA A 297 -21.79 10.13 11.39
C ALA A 297 -20.78 10.56 12.46
N HIS A 298 -20.49 11.85 12.48
CA HIS A 298 -19.70 12.49 13.54
C HIS A 298 -20.44 12.43 14.88
N SER A 299 -19.76 11.98 15.91
CA SER A 299 -20.25 11.98 17.29
C SER A 299 -19.72 13.19 18.07
N SER A 300 -20.38 13.55 19.16
CA SER A 300 -19.95 14.68 20.02
C SER A 300 -18.58 14.48 20.69
N SER A 301 -18.02 13.27 20.63
CA SER A 301 -16.72 12.95 21.22
C SER A 301 -15.54 13.15 20.26
N ASP A 302 -15.79 13.37 18.96
CA ASP A 302 -14.72 13.36 17.96
C ASP A 302 -14.02 14.72 17.81
N SER A 303 -14.76 15.81 17.62
CA SER A 303 -14.18 17.16 17.44
C SER A 303 -15.13 18.26 17.90
N GLU A 304 -14.57 19.33 18.44
CA GLU A 304 -15.33 20.50 18.91
C GLU A 304 -15.86 21.38 17.76
N ASN A 305 -15.22 21.36 16.59
CA ASN A 305 -15.49 22.29 15.50
C ASN A 305 -16.41 21.73 14.42
N ILE A 306 -16.76 20.46 14.49
CA ILE A 306 -17.62 19.80 13.50
C ILE A 306 -18.94 19.40 14.17
N PRO A 307 -20.09 19.83 13.62
CA PRO A 307 -21.38 19.49 14.19
C PRO A 307 -21.63 17.98 14.24
N THR A 308 -22.28 17.52 15.32
CA THR A 308 -22.73 16.14 15.44
C THR A 308 -23.72 15.81 14.33
N GLY A 309 -23.61 14.61 13.76
CA GLY A 309 -24.49 14.13 12.69
C GLY A 309 -24.00 14.44 11.28
N PHE A 310 -22.79 14.97 11.14
CA PHE A 310 -22.16 15.16 9.83
C PHE A 310 -21.53 13.87 9.33
N TYR A 311 -21.72 13.61 8.03
CA TYR A 311 -21.21 12.46 7.29
C TYR A 311 -20.31 12.93 6.14
N SER A 312 -19.40 12.06 5.70
CA SER A 312 -18.77 12.20 4.37
C SER A 312 -19.79 11.91 3.27
N ARG A 313 -19.47 12.38 2.07
CA ARG A 313 -20.21 12.08 0.83
C ARG A 313 -19.43 11.05 0.01
N TRP A 314 -20.14 10.13 -0.64
CA TRP A 314 -19.55 8.90 -1.16
C TRP A 314 -19.86 8.70 -2.64
N TYR A 315 -18.82 8.42 -3.42
CA TYR A 315 -18.94 7.80 -4.73
C TYR A 315 -18.52 6.34 -4.60
N ILE A 316 -19.45 5.41 -4.85
CA ILE A 316 -19.22 3.96 -4.67
C ILE A 316 -19.62 3.28 -5.97
N ASN A 317 -18.64 2.70 -6.68
CA ASN A 317 -18.86 2.13 -8.00
C ASN A 317 -17.87 1.03 -8.37
N GLY A 318 -18.34 -0.04 -8.99
CA GLY A 318 -17.53 -1.11 -9.56
C GLY A 318 -16.99 -2.13 -8.55
N ASN A 319 -17.44 -2.11 -7.30
CA ASN A 319 -16.93 -3.01 -6.27
C ASN A 319 -17.48 -4.44 -6.42
N TYR A 320 -16.62 -5.43 -6.26
CA TYR A 320 -16.95 -6.85 -6.34
C TYR A 320 -17.00 -7.47 -4.94
N VAL A 321 -18.10 -8.19 -4.64
CA VAL A 321 -18.30 -8.84 -3.32
C VAL A 321 -18.60 -10.33 -3.50
N THR A 322 -17.63 -11.20 -3.27
CA THR A 322 -17.75 -12.65 -3.54
C THR A 322 -18.96 -13.31 -2.90
N ALA A 323 -19.34 -12.89 -1.68
CA ALA A 323 -20.46 -13.43 -0.95
C ALA A 323 -21.85 -13.03 -1.50
N ALA A 324 -21.92 -12.12 -2.47
CA ALA A 324 -23.15 -11.71 -3.12
C ALA A 324 -23.61 -12.70 -4.23
N GLY A 325 -22.76 -13.67 -4.59
CA GLY A 325 -23.11 -14.70 -5.59
C GLY A 325 -23.30 -14.10 -6.98
N ASP A 326 -24.44 -14.33 -7.60
CA ASP A 326 -24.73 -13.83 -8.96
C ASP A 326 -24.72 -12.29 -9.06
N ASP A 327 -24.87 -11.58 -7.92
CA ASP A 327 -24.82 -10.12 -7.83
C ASP A 327 -23.44 -9.62 -7.37
N ALA A 328 -22.38 -10.45 -7.43
CA ALA A 328 -21.07 -10.11 -6.86
C ALA A 328 -20.42 -8.89 -7.52
N ALA A 329 -20.50 -8.81 -8.84
CA ALA A 329 -20.02 -7.66 -9.60
C ALA A 329 -20.91 -6.44 -9.36
N TYR A 330 -20.27 -5.27 -9.14
CA TYR A 330 -20.98 -4.00 -8.94
C TYR A 330 -21.99 -4.02 -7.79
N TYR A 331 -21.66 -4.75 -6.72
CA TYR A 331 -22.55 -4.86 -5.56
C TYR A 331 -22.73 -3.53 -4.82
N ASP A 332 -21.75 -2.67 -4.82
CA ASP A 332 -21.74 -1.23 -4.49
C ASP A 332 -22.69 -0.84 -3.34
N TRP A 333 -23.68 0.01 -3.64
CA TRP A 333 -24.64 0.51 -2.66
C TRP A 333 -25.53 -0.58 -2.05
N SER A 334 -25.64 -1.75 -2.63
CA SER A 334 -26.31 -2.90 -2.02
C SER A 334 -25.60 -3.43 -0.79
N GLY A 335 -24.28 -3.21 -0.69
CA GLY A 335 -23.43 -3.55 0.45
C GLY A 335 -23.23 -2.41 1.45
N VAL A 336 -23.87 -1.26 1.25
CA VAL A 336 -23.73 -0.10 2.11
C VAL A 336 -24.79 -0.08 3.20
N THR A 337 -24.34 0.20 4.41
CA THR A 337 -25.22 0.50 5.55
C THR A 337 -24.91 1.89 6.10
N VAL A 338 -25.93 2.60 6.59
CA VAL A 338 -25.77 3.88 7.28
C VAL A 338 -26.09 3.67 8.75
N ASP A 339 -25.29 4.21 9.65
CA ASP A 339 -25.56 4.14 11.09
C ASP A 339 -26.78 5.02 11.43
N ALA A 340 -27.93 4.39 11.52
CA ALA A 340 -29.22 5.05 11.76
C ALA A 340 -29.32 5.72 13.15
N SER A 341 -28.45 5.36 14.11
CA SER A 341 -28.48 5.96 15.45
C SER A 341 -28.12 7.45 15.46
N VAL A 342 -27.51 7.92 14.37
CA VAL A 342 -26.99 9.29 14.20
C VAL A 342 -27.65 10.07 13.06
N CYS A 343 -28.55 9.47 12.29
CA CYS A 343 -29.39 10.17 11.30
C CYS A 343 -30.45 11.08 11.95
N ARG A 344 -30.03 11.82 12.98
CA ARG A 344 -30.88 12.75 13.70
C ARG A 344 -30.27 14.12 13.64
N VAL A 345 -30.98 15.05 13.04
CA VAL A 345 -30.64 16.47 13.12
C VAL A 345 -31.35 17.08 14.31
N LYS A 346 -30.63 17.85 15.09
CA LYS A 346 -31.19 18.66 16.16
C LYS A 346 -31.39 20.09 15.61
N ILE A 347 -32.66 20.47 15.42
CA ILE A 347 -33.05 21.82 15.00
C ILE A 347 -33.92 22.39 16.13
N ASP A 348 -33.56 23.54 16.66
CA ASP A 348 -34.31 24.24 17.74
C ASP A 348 -34.61 23.33 18.95
N ASP A 349 -33.59 22.53 19.36
CA ASP A 349 -33.67 21.54 20.43
C ASP A 349 -34.57 20.31 20.18
N GLU A 350 -35.14 20.16 19.00
CA GLU A 350 -35.90 18.96 18.60
C GLU A 350 -35.09 18.07 17.64
N TYR A 351 -35.25 16.74 17.75
CA TYR A 351 -34.58 15.78 16.86
C TYR A 351 -35.53 15.37 15.73
N TYR A 352 -35.05 15.58 14.51
CA TYR A 352 -35.73 15.14 13.30
C TYR A 352 -34.97 13.95 12.70
N VAL A 353 -35.66 12.89 12.33
CA VAL A 353 -35.12 11.77 11.55
C VAL A 353 -35.29 12.14 10.08
N ILE A 354 -34.16 12.29 9.39
CA ILE A 354 -34.14 12.50 7.95
C ILE A 354 -34.20 11.15 7.25
N ASP A 355 -34.73 11.12 6.02
CA ASP A 355 -34.73 9.91 5.18
C ASP A 355 -33.32 9.36 5.05
N THR A 356 -33.12 8.21 5.62
CA THR A 356 -31.89 7.84 6.32
C THR A 356 -30.85 7.14 5.46
N LEU A 357 -31.18 6.80 4.23
CA LEU A 357 -30.27 5.96 3.43
C LEU A 357 -29.32 6.76 2.54
N TYR A 358 -29.65 8.00 2.18
CA TYR A 358 -28.87 8.72 1.16
C TYR A 358 -28.78 10.23 1.36
N HIS A 359 -29.26 10.77 2.48
CA HIS A 359 -29.26 12.21 2.74
C HIS A 359 -28.88 12.53 4.19
N TYR A 360 -28.20 13.62 4.38
CA TYR A 360 -27.98 14.24 5.67
C TYR A 360 -28.32 15.73 5.60
N TYR A 361 -28.34 16.39 6.73
CA TYR A 361 -28.75 17.79 6.82
C TYR A 361 -27.53 18.68 7.04
N GLU A 362 -27.35 19.67 6.19
CA GLU A 362 -26.26 20.64 6.26
C GLU A 362 -26.79 22.05 6.02
N ALA A 363 -26.45 22.99 6.91
CA ALA A 363 -26.76 24.41 6.78
C ALA A 363 -28.24 24.76 6.44
N GLY A 364 -29.20 23.92 6.85
CA GLY A 364 -30.61 24.13 6.60
C GLY A 364 -31.20 23.37 5.41
N ASP A 365 -30.36 22.61 4.68
CA ASP A 365 -30.78 21.82 3.52
C ASP A 365 -30.46 20.32 3.68
N THR A 366 -31.14 19.49 2.91
CA THR A 366 -30.86 18.05 2.82
C THR A 366 -29.86 17.79 1.72
N VAL A 367 -28.70 17.21 2.08
CA VAL A 367 -27.59 16.93 1.18
C VAL A 367 -27.51 15.44 0.89
N PRO A 368 -27.34 15.00 -0.37
CA PRO A 368 -27.20 13.58 -0.68
C PRO A 368 -25.88 13.02 -0.16
N LEU A 369 -25.92 11.87 0.52
CA LEU A 369 -24.72 11.09 0.86
C LEU A 369 -24.05 10.52 -0.39
N LYS A 370 -24.87 10.15 -1.37
CA LYS A 370 -24.41 9.58 -2.63
C LYS A 370 -23.96 10.68 -3.58
N LEU A 371 -22.77 10.53 -4.13
CA LEU A 371 -22.26 11.34 -5.24
C LEU A 371 -22.54 10.61 -6.56
N ASP A 372 -22.91 11.37 -7.60
CA ASP A 372 -23.11 10.85 -8.95
C ASP A 372 -21.78 10.74 -9.71
N GLU A 373 -20.77 11.53 -9.33
CA GLU A 373 -19.43 11.58 -9.91
C GLU A 373 -18.38 11.45 -8.81
N PRO A 374 -17.19 10.88 -9.13
CA PRO A 374 -16.10 10.79 -8.16
C PRO A 374 -15.57 12.17 -7.75
N THR A 375 -15.05 12.26 -6.54
CA THR A 375 -14.19 13.38 -6.14
C THR A 375 -12.82 13.26 -6.82
N ILE A 376 -11.93 14.24 -6.62
CA ILE A 376 -10.56 14.21 -7.16
C ILE A 376 -9.87 12.86 -6.84
N THR A 377 -9.18 12.32 -7.81
CA THR A 377 -8.58 10.98 -7.72
C THR A 377 -7.06 10.98 -7.83
N GLY A 378 -6.46 12.02 -8.40
CA GLY A 378 -5.09 11.98 -8.89
C GLY A 378 -4.97 11.06 -10.12
N ASP A 379 -3.74 10.88 -10.61
CA ASP A 379 -3.44 9.92 -11.67
C ASP A 379 -3.22 8.55 -11.03
N VAL A 380 -4.15 7.62 -11.23
CA VAL A 380 -4.09 6.24 -10.71
C VAL A 380 -4.50 5.28 -11.81
N THR A 381 -3.60 4.37 -12.16
CA THR A 381 -3.92 3.21 -12.99
C THR A 381 -5.07 2.45 -12.36
N THR A 382 -6.13 2.23 -13.13
CA THR A 382 -7.37 1.65 -12.62
C THR A 382 -7.70 0.35 -13.35
N HIS A 383 -7.85 -0.72 -12.60
CA HIS A 383 -8.35 -2.02 -13.05
C HIS A 383 -9.84 -2.18 -12.73
N ASP A 384 -10.54 -3.10 -13.40
CA ASP A 384 -11.75 -3.63 -12.78
C ASP A 384 -11.41 -4.43 -11.50
N ALA A 385 -12.42 -4.68 -10.66
CA ALA A 385 -12.17 -5.29 -9.35
C ALA A 385 -11.59 -6.71 -9.41
N GLU A 386 -11.94 -7.50 -10.43
CA GLU A 386 -11.44 -8.88 -10.59
C GLU A 386 -9.99 -8.87 -11.05
N THR A 387 -9.64 -8.04 -12.02
CA THR A 387 -8.26 -7.81 -12.44
C THR A 387 -7.42 -7.22 -11.29
N ALA A 388 -7.95 -6.24 -10.55
CA ALA A 388 -7.28 -5.70 -9.37
C ALA A 388 -6.95 -6.78 -8.34
N TYR A 389 -7.87 -7.72 -8.09
CA TYR A 389 -7.60 -8.85 -7.19
C TYR A 389 -6.40 -9.68 -7.65
N GLU A 390 -6.33 -10.04 -8.94
CA GLU A 390 -5.20 -10.81 -9.48
C GLU A 390 -3.88 -10.02 -9.36
N LYS A 391 -3.89 -8.74 -9.70
CA LYS A 391 -2.70 -7.87 -9.66
C LYS A 391 -2.22 -7.65 -8.23
N VAL A 392 -3.12 -7.38 -7.29
CA VAL A 392 -2.78 -7.20 -5.87
C VAL A 392 -2.15 -8.47 -5.31
N LEU A 393 -2.72 -9.65 -5.55
CA LEU A 393 -2.11 -10.90 -5.09
C LEU A 393 -0.71 -11.11 -5.67
N ALA A 394 -0.50 -10.73 -6.93
CA ALA A 394 0.79 -10.93 -7.58
C ALA A 394 1.87 -9.94 -7.11
N TYR A 395 1.53 -8.68 -6.88
CA TYR A 395 2.53 -7.60 -6.80
C TYR A 395 2.51 -6.78 -5.51
N CYS A 396 1.49 -6.84 -4.65
CA CYS A 396 1.49 -6.04 -3.41
C CYS A 396 2.48 -6.53 -2.35
N GLY A 397 2.75 -5.66 -1.37
CA GLY A 397 3.73 -5.88 -0.30
C GLY A 397 5.18 -5.68 -0.76
N ALA A 398 6.13 -6.10 0.07
CA ALA A 398 7.55 -6.10 -0.27
C ALA A 398 7.85 -7.23 -1.29
N SER A 399 7.20 -7.14 -2.45
CA SER A 399 7.06 -8.22 -3.43
C SER A 399 8.31 -8.47 -4.27
N LEU A 400 9.36 -7.64 -4.15
CA LEU A 400 10.66 -7.94 -4.76
C LEU A 400 11.22 -9.26 -4.24
N VAL A 401 11.13 -9.47 -2.92
CA VAL A 401 11.35 -10.78 -2.27
C VAL A 401 10.36 -10.89 -1.10
N ARG A 402 9.34 -11.71 -1.26
CA ARG A 402 8.37 -11.96 -0.19
C ARG A 402 8.96 -12.87 0.88
N ASP A 403 8.66 -12.57 2.14
CA ASP A 403 8.90 -13.53 3.24
C ASP A 403 7.73 -14.54 3.36
N ALA A 404 7.92 -15.56 4.18
CA ALA A 404 6.92 -16.62 4.34
C ALA A 404 5.57 -16.12 4.90
N VAL A 405 5.51 -14.95 5.53
CA VAL A 405 4.26 -14.34 6.00
C VAL A 405 3.48 -13.76 4.83
N ASP A 406 4.15 -12.97 3.98
CA ASP A 406 3.51 -12.39 2.80
C ASP A 406 3.12 -13.48 1.79
N GLU A 407 3.96 -14.51 1.58
CA GLU A 407 3.61 -15.65 0.72
C GLU A 407 2.34 -16.35 1.22
N ARG A 408 2.25 -16.63 2.52
CA ARG A 408 1.05 -17.21 3.13
C ARG A 408 -0.19 -16.33 2.96
N TYR A 409 -0.06 -15.02 3.10
CA TYR A 409 -1.19 -14.11 2.87
C TYR A 409 -1.76 -14.23 1.46
N MET A 410 -0.89 -14.29 0.45
CA MET A 410 -1.32 -14.47 -0.94
C MET A 410 -1.99 -15.83 -1.16
N GLU A 411 -1.40 -16.92 -0.65
CA GLU A 411 -1.96 -18.27 -0.75
C GLU A 411 -3.33 -18.39 -0.06
N GLU A 412 -3.47 -17.81 1.12
CA GLU A 412 -4.73 -17.83 1.88
C GLU A 412 -5.82 -16.99 1.20
N ALA A 413 -5.45 -15.81 0.68
CA ALA A 413 -6.37 -14.98 -0.08
C ALA A 413 -6.80 -15.67 -1.38
N GLU A 414 -5.89 -16.34 -2.10
CA GLU A 414 -6.19 -17.09 -3.32
C GLU A 414 -7.11 -18.29 -3.04
N SER A 415 -6.74 -19.12 -2.06
CA SER A 415 -7.48 -20.35 -1.73
C SER A 415 -8.79 -20.09 -0.97
N GLY A 416 -8.97 -18.91 -0.35
CA GLY A 416 -10.11 -18.60 0.52
C GLY A 416 -10.05 -19.30 1.88
N THR A 417 -8.84 -19.57 2.39
CA THR A 417 -8.58 -20.27 3.66
C THR A 417 -7.92 -19.37 4.70
N ALA A 418 -7.75 -19.89 5.92
CA ALA A 418 -6.91 -19.29 6.94
C ALA A 418 -6.20 -20.44 7.70
N THR A 419 -4.88 -20.38 7.72
CA THR A 419 -4.04 -21.44 8.32
C THR A 419 -4.09 -21.40 9.84
N TYR A 420 -4.14 -20.20 10.41
CA TYR A 420 -4.02 -19.99 11.84
C TYR A 420 -5.33 -19.45 12.45
N THR A 421 -5.42 -19.60 13.75
CA THR A 421 -6.57 -19.17 14.56
C THR A 421 -6.01 -18.59 15.85
N GLY A 422 -6.56 -17.45 16.29
CA GLY A 422 -6.11 -16.83 17.54
C GLY A 422 -6.34 -17.73 18.76
N SER A 423 -5.36 -17.79 19.63
CA SER A 423 -5.35 -18.65 20.82
C SER A 423 -6.44 -18.30 21.84
N VAL A 424 -6.96 -17.08 21.82
CA VAL A 424 -8.04 -16.56 22.68
C VAL A 424 -9.29 -16.28 21.87
N THR A 425 -9.16 -15.65 20.71
CA THR A 425 -10.28 -15.22 19.84
C THR A 425 -10.99 -16.40 19.20
N ASP A 426 -10.27 -17.50 18.91
CA ASP A 426 -10.80 -18.74 18.28
C ASP A 426 -11.58 -18.44 16.97
N VAL A 427 -11.07 -17.51 16.16
CA VAL A 427 -11.62 -17.12 14.86
C VAL A 427 -10.53 -17.32 13.80
N ALA A 428 -10.86 -18.07 12.75
CA ALA A 428 -9.91 -18.41 11.69
C ALA A 428 -9.36 -17.14 10.99
N GLY A 429 -8.04 -17.02 10.97
CA GLY A 429 -7.28 -15.89 10.43
C GLY A 429 -7.14 -14.69 11.39
N ILE A 430 -7.92 -14.60 12.45
CA ILE A 430 -7.79 -13.52 13.44
C ILE A 430 -6.89 -14.02 14.57
N VAL A 431 -5.64 -13.61 14.56
CA VAL A 431 -4.61 -14.03 15.50
C VAL A 431 -4.54 -13.09 16.71
N ASP A 432 -4.10 -13.61 17.85
CA ASP A 432 -4.00 -12.83 19.08
C ASP A 432 -2.55 -12.47 19.41
N LEU A 433 -1.62 -13.35 19.10
CA LEU A 433 -0.20 -13.25 19.43
C LEU A 433 0.65 -13.69 18.23
N VAL A 434 1.86 -13.18 18.12
CA VAL A 434 2.83 -13.63 17.10
C VAL A 434 3.12 -15.14 17.19
N SER A 435 3.03 -15.70 18.40
CA SER A 435 3.17 -17.16 18.61
C SER A 435 2.05 -18.00 17.98
N ASP A 436 0.88 -17.45 17.74
CA ASP A 436 -0.24 -18.17 17.09
C ASP A 436 0.11 -18.56 15.65
N VAL A 437 0.97 -17.78 15.00
CA VAL A 437 1.45 -18.02 13.63
C VAL A 437 2.85 -18.67 13.57
N GLY A 438 3.38 -19.09 14.70
CA GLY A 438 4.68 -19.74 14.78
C GLY A 438 5.87 -18.81 14.99
N GLY A 439 5.66 -17.52 15.15
CA GLY A 439 6.72 -16.53 15.36
C GLY A 439 7.15 -15.82 14.07
N PHE A 440 8.22 -15.05 14.18
CA PHE A 440 8.86 -14.42 13.03
C PHE A 440 9.49 -15.47 12.13
N PRO A 441 9.33 -15.37 10.78
CA PRO A 441 9.97 -16.30 9.86
C PRO A 441 11.49 -16.16 9.88
N ASP A 442 12.20 -17.23 9.51
CA ASP A 442 13.64 -17.13 9.27
C ASP A 442 13.91 -16.29 8.02
N LEU A 443 14.84 -15.35 8.12
CA LEU A 443 15.32 -14.54 6.99
C LEU A 443 16.81 -14.80 6.78
N THR A 444 17.22 -14.87 5.52
CA THR A 444 18.63 -14.91 5.15
C THR A 444 19.21 -13.49 5.28
N SER A 445 20.19 -13.34 6.16
CA SER A 445 20.95 -12.10 6.29
C SER A 445 22.14 -12.11 5.34
N GLU A 446 22.22 -11.14 4.48
CA GLU A 446 23.33 -10.92 3.55
C GLU A 446 23.95 -9.56 3.79
N THR A 447 25.24 -9.44 3.45
CA THR A 447 25.97 -8.16 3.45
C THR A 447 26.70 -8.04 2.13
N ARG A 448 26.58 -6.89 1.48
CA ARG A 448 27.30 -6.58 0.25
C ARG A 448 28.80 -6.49 0.54
N ALA A 449 29.61 -6.81 -0.46
CA ALA A 449 31.07 -6.66 -0.38
C ALA A 449 31.45 -5.17 -0.36
N ASP A 450 32.59 -4.84 0.27
CA ASP A 450 33.09 -3.46 0.38
C ASP A 450 33.34 -2.78 -0.97
N ASP A 451 33.53 -3.56 -2.05
CA ASP A 451 33.72 -3.13 -3.41
C ASP A 451 32.47 -3.22 -4.30
N TRP A 452 31.30 -3.28 -3.69
CA TRP A 452 30.03 -3.31 -4.41
C TRP A 452 29.67 -1.95 -5.00
N ASP A 453 29.92 -0.89 -4.26
CA ASP A 453 29.69 0.52 -4.56
C ASP A 453 30.90 1.29 -4.00
N THR A 454 31.90 1.54 -4.86
CA THR A 454 33.25 1.99 -4.43
C THR A 454 33.25 3.43 -3.93
N ASP A 455 32.43 4.30 -4.48
CA ASP A 455 32.39 5.72 -4.10
C ASP A 455 31.22 6.09 -3.16
N GLY A 456 30.33 5.12 -2.89
CA GLY A 456 29.28 5.21 -1.89
C GLY A 456 28.12 6.12 -2.30
N ASP A 457 27.76 6.14 -3.58
CA ASP A 457 26.70 6.99 -4.12
C ASP A 457 25.33 6.29 -4.26
N GLY A 458 25.29 5.00 -3.92
CA GLY A 458 24.08 4.16 -3.91
C GLY A 458 23.87 3.37 -5.18
N MET A 459 24.75 3.48 -6.17
CA MET A 459 24.74 2.68 -7.39
C MET A 459 25.92 1.69 -7.36
N PRO A 460 25.73 0.41 -7.74
CA PRO A 460 26.85 -0.53 -7.74
C PRO A 460 27.76 -0.32 -8.95
N ASP A 461 29.08 -0.49 -8.75
CA ASP A 461 30.14 -0.30 -9.75
C ASP A 461 29.79 -0.94 -11.11
N TYR A 462 29.32 -2.18 -11.11
CA TYR A 462 29.00 -2.91 -12.33
C TYR A 462 27.85 -2.29 -13.13
N TRP A 463 26.87 -1.68 -12.43
CA TRP A 463 25.72 -1.03 -13.07
C TRP A 463 26.14 0.33 -13.65
N GLU A 464 26.99 1.07 -12.93
CA GLU A 464 27.54 2.32 -13.40
C GLU A 464 28.38 2.12 -14.67
N GLU A 465 29.30 1.14 -14.66
CA GLU A 465 30.13 0.79 -15.84
C GLU A 465 29.25 0.43 -17.04
N ALA A 466 28.17 -0.34 -16.84
CA ALA A 466 27.24 -0.71 -17.91
C ALA A 466 26.51 0.50 -18.51
N ASN A 467 26.27 1.51 -17.70
CA ASN A 467 25.54 2.73 -18.08
C ASN A 467 26.47 3.91 -18.42
N GLY A 468 27.80 3.69 -18.43
CA GLY A 468 28.80 4.71 -18.81
C GLY A 468 28.99 5.79 -17.75
N LEU A 469 28.69 5.49 -16.49
CA LEU A 469 28.97 6.28 -15.31
C LEU A 469 30.38 5.92 -14.76
N ASN A 470 30.80 6.61 -13.71
CA ASN A 470 32.14 6.42 -13.17
C ASN A 470 32.12 5.92 -11.72
N PRO A 471 32.40 4.63 -11.41
CA PRO A 471 32.39 4.05 -10.08
C PRO A 471 33.33 4.68 -9.03
N ASN A 472 33.96 5.80 -9.35
CA ASN A 472 34.82 6.55 -8.46
C ASN A 472 34.47 8.04 -8.41
N ASP A 473 33.25 8.40 -8.81
CA ASP A 473 32.76 9.78 -8.83
C ASP A 473 31.34 9.88 -8.24
N SER A 474 31.24 9.87 -6.93
CA SER A 474 29.95 9.92 -6.20
C SER A 474 29.06 11.14 -6.52
N THR A 475 29.51 12.03 -7.40
CA THR A 475 28.69 13.19 -7.81
C THR A 475 27.79 12.88 -8.99
N ASP A 476 28.07 11.85 -9.75
CA ASP A 476 27.30 11.54 -10.95
C ASP A 476 25.93 10.90 -10.66
N ALA A 477 25.74 10.26 -9.48
CA ALA A 477 24.44 9.82 -8.98
C ALA A 477 23.37 10.92 -8.98
N GLN A 478 23.76 12.15 -8.72
CA GLN A 478 22.85 13.30 -8.64
C GLN A 478 22.72 14.05 -9.96
N THR A 479 23.35 13.56 -11.03
CA THR A 479 23.18 14.12 -12.38
C THR A 479 21.99 13.45 -13.10
N TYR A 480 21.61 14.01 -14.25
CA TYR A 480 20.47 13.56 -15.04
C TYR A 480 20.92 12.99 -16.41
N THR A 481 22.12 12.41 -16.45
CA THR A 481 22.76 12.02 -17.72
C THR A 481 22.14 10.77 -18.34
N LEU A 482 21.47 9.92 -17.58
CA LEU A 482 20.75 8.77 -18.09
C LEU A 482 19.34 9.14 -18.57
N ASP A 483 18.64 10.00 -17.86
CA ASP A 483 17.33 10.49 -18.31
C ASP A 483 17.49 11.59 -19.37
N THR A 484 17.87 11.18 -20.57
CA THR A 484 18.15 12.10 -21.69
C THR A 484 16.90 12.60 -22.39
N GLU A 485 15.76 11.96 -22.19
CA GLU A 485 14.50 12.32 -22.84
C GLU A 485 13.80 13.46 -22.11
N LYS A 486 13.61 13.34 -20.81
CA LYS A 486 12.89 14.32 -20.00
C LYS A 486 13.75 15.04 -18.98
N GLY A 487 14.83 14.45 -18.50
CA GLY A 487 15.68 15.01 -17.47
C GLY A 487 14.96 15.18 -16.13
N TRP A 488 14.04 14.28 -15.81
CA TRP A 488 13.24 14.31 -14.59
C TRP A 488 13.90 13.63 -13.41
N TYR A 489 14.62 12.52 -13.70
CA TYR A 489 15.17 11.64 -12.68
C TYR A 489 16.69 11.66 -12.67
N THR A 490 17.25 11.70 -11.47
CA THR A 490 18.70 11.54 -11.27
C THR A 490 19.16 10.14 -11.67
N ASN A 491 20.45 9.95 -11.93
CA ASN A 491 20.99 8.63 -12.26
C ASN A 491 20.71 7.60 -11.16
N LEU A 492 20.79 8.00 -9.89
CA LEU A 492 20.39 7.17 -8.75
C LEU A 492 18.91 6.77 -8.84
N GLU A 493 18.02 7.69 -9.16
CA GLU A 493 16.59 7.36 -9.29
C GLU A 493 16.31 6.42 -10.46
N VAL A 494 17.06 6.54 -11.56
CA VAL A 494 17.01 5.58 -12.68
C VAL A 494 17.45 4.19 -12.20
N TYR A 495 18.57 4.12 -11.45
CA TYR A 495 19.01 2.85 -10.86
C TYR A 495 17.95 2.25 -9.90
N LEU A 496 17.45 3.04 -8.96
CA LEU A 496 16.44 2.57 -8.01
C LEU A 496 15.17 2.06 -8.70
N SER A 497 14.78 2.69 -9.82
CA SER A 497 13.63 2.24 -10.63
C SER A 497 13.94 0.97 -11.38
N SER A 498 15.15 0.81 -11.92
CA SER A 498 15.55 -0.40 -12.67
C SER A 498 15.44 -1.69 -11.85
N LEU A 499 15.55 -1.59 -10.52
CA LEU A 499 15.45 -2.74 -9.62
C LEU A 499 14.01 -3.32 -9.54
N VAL A 500 13.00 -2.53 -9.84
CA VAL A 500 11.58 -2.88 -9.62
C VAL A 500 10.67 -2.59 -10.82
N GLU A 501 11.23 -2.15 -11.94
CA GLU A 501 10.49 -1.76 -13.13
C GLU A 501 9.57 -2.88 -13.64
N ASP A 502 10.05 -4.11 -13.67
CA ASP A 502 9.27 -5.27 -14.09
C ASP A 502 8.02 -5.47 -13.21
N ILE A 503 8.14 -5.23 -11.89
CA ILE A 503 7.02 -5.31 -10.94
C ILE A 503 6.02 -4.20 -11.20
N MET A 504 6.49 -2.97 -11.35
CA MET A 504 5.64 -1.80 -11.60
C MET A 504 4.88 -1.94 -12.92
N GLN A 505 5.55 -2.31 -14.00
CA GLN A 505 4.94 -2.48 -15.32
C GLN A 505 3.94 -3.65 -15.34
N ALA A 506 4.28 -4.79 -14.73
CA ALA A 506 3.40 -5.95 -14.67
C ALA A 506 2.18 -5.72 -13.75
N GLY A 507 2.37 -4.96 -12.66
CA GLY A 507 1.29 -4.52 -11.79
C GLY A 507 0.26 -3.69 -12.57
N ASN A 508 0.71 -2.72 -13.34
CA ASN A 508 -0.13 -1.80 -14.09
C ASN A 508 -0.68 -2.35 -15.41
N ALA A 509 -0.24 -3.55 -15.84
CA ALA A 509 -0.75 -4.17 -17.05
C ALA A 509 -2.23 -4.54 -16.95
N ASP A 510 -2.93 -4.55 -18.08
CA ASP A 510 -4.35 -4.93 -18.21
C ASP A 510 -5.35 -3.96 -17.57
N ALA A 511 -4.92 -2.73 -17.27
CA ALA A 511 -5.77 -1.69 -16.71
C ALA A 511 -6.89 -1.26 -17.69
N ILE A 512 -8.05 -0.90 -17.14
CA ILE A 512 -9.15 -0.28 -17.90
C ILE A 512 -8.92 1.22 -18.12
N ASP A 513 -8.11 1.85 -17.26
CA ASP A 513 -7.64 3.22 -17.40
C ASP A 513 -6.20 3.26 -16.86
N ALA A 514 -5.22 3.48 -17.74
CA ALA A 514 -3.81 3.43 -17.42
C ALA A 514 -3.20 4.83 -17.40
N VAL A 515 -2.38 5.07 -16.39
CA VAL A 515 -1.53 6.26 -16.35
C VAL A 515 -0.41 6.10 -17.38
N ASP A 516 -0.14 7.15 -18.14
CA ASP A 516 1.01 7.19 -19.07
C ASP A 516 2.30 7.38 -18.27
N GLU A 517 2.96 6.26 -17.94
CA GLU A 517 4.19 6.24 -17.16
C GLU A 517 5.42 6.38 -18.04
N TYR A 518 6.36 7.17 -17.57
CA TYR A 518 7.67 7.34 -18.18
C TYR A 518 8.76 6.62 -17.36
N TYR A 519 9.42 5.68 -17.99
CA TYR A 519 10.59 5.00 -17.46
C TYR A 519 11.84 5.41 -18.26
N PRO A 520 12.85 6.06 -17.64
CA PRO A 520 14.09 6.39 -18.32
C PRO A 520 14.83 5.14 -18.78
N ALA A 521 15.39 5.18 -19.99
CA ALA A 521 16.15 4.06 -20.53
C ALA A 521 17.48 3.87 -19.78
N TYR A 522 17.83 2.63 -19.50
CA TYR A 522 19.12 2.22 -18.93
C TYR A 522 19.64 0.97 -19.64
N THR A 523 20.91 0.64 -19.43
CA THR A 523 21.52 -0.57 -19.95
C THR A 523 21.49 -1.65 -18.87
N GLU A 524 20.83 -2.77 -19.14
CA GLU A 524 20.95 -3.94 -18.28
C GLU A 524 22.43 -4.41 -18.27
N ALA A 525 23.03 -4.45 -17.07
CA ALA A 525 24.38 -4.94 -16.91
C ALA A 525 24.46 -6.41 -17.30
N SER A 526 25.17 -6.72 -18.39
CA SER A 526 25.36 -8.08 -18.85
C SER A 526 26.29 -8.83 -17.91
N GLY A 527 25.73 -9.62 -17.01
CA GLY A 527 26.45 -10.60 -16.23
C GLY A 527 26.65 -10.26 -14.77
N ILE A 528 25.79 -10.51 -14.03
CA ILE A 528 25.44 -10.79 -12.67
C ILE A 528 24.15 -10.02 -12.41
N LYS A 529 23.03 -10.49 -12.95
CA LYS A 529 21.85 -10.48 -12.09
C LYS A 529 22.35 -11.21 -10.85
N SER A 530 22.56 -10.49 -9.73
CA SER A 530 22.56 -11.16 -8.45
C SER A 530 21.40 -12.13 -8.55
N VAL A 531 21.53 -13.35 -8.07
CA VAL A 531 20.50 -14.38 -8.10
C VAL A 531 19.35 -13.95 -7.19
N GLN A 532 18.76 -12.85 -7.49
CA GLN A 532 17.45 -12.30 -7.19
C GLN A 532 16.66 -12.24 -8.49
N THR A 533 16.91 -13.13 -9.40
CA THR A 533 15.83 -13.61 -10.19
C THR A 533 14.82 -14.11 -9.16
N LEU A 534 13.62 -13.53 -9.16
CA LEU A 534 12.46 -14.40 -9.15
C LEU A 534 12.97 -15.68 -9.81
N ALA A 535 13.27 -16.70 -9.01
CA ALA A 535 13.49 -17.99 -9.55
C ALA A 535 12.20 -18.24 -10.32
N THR A 536 12.21 -17.91 -11.61
CA THR A 536 11.46 -18.72 -12.50
C THR A 536 12.06 -20.06 -12.21
N ASN A 537 11.43 -20.81 -11.33
CA ASN A 537 11.70 -22.20 -11.02
C ASN A 537 11.44 -23.02 -12.29
N ALA A 538 11.81 -22.44 -13.45
CA ALA A 538 11.79 -23.14 -14.71
C ALA A 538 12.87 -24.19 -14.61
N PRO A 539 12.50 -25.45 -14.48
CA PRO A 539 13.45 -26.52 -14.30
C PRO A 539 14.35 -26.58 -15.53
N ILE A 540 15.66 -26.62 -15.31
CA ILE A 540 16.62 -26.86 -16.39
C ILE A 540 16.50 -28.27 -16.98
N SER A 541 15.83 -29.16 -16.27
CA SER A 541 15.55 -30.53 -16.70
C SER A 541 14.31 -31.07 -15.99
N THR A 542 13.39 -31.64 -16.76
CA THR A 542 12.20 -32.32 -16.24
C THR A 542 12.25 -33.78 -16.69
N LYS A 543 12.12 -34.71 -15.73
CA LYS A 543 12.04 -36.14 -15.97
C LYS A 543 10.80 -36.71 -15.32
N TYR A 544 10.28 -37.77 -15.89
CA TYR A 544 9.08 -38.44 -15.40
C TYR A 544 9.39 -39.89 -15.05
N TYR A 545 8.79 -40.37 -13.97
CA TYR A 545 9.02 -41.72 -13.43
C TYR A 545 7.69 -42.36 -13.04
N THR A 546 7.58 -43.63 -13.21
CA THR A 546 6.50 -44.43 -12.60
C THR A 546 6.68 -44.45 -11.07
N ILE A 547 5.65 -44.87 -10.32
CA ILE A 547 5.71 -44.97 -8.85
C ILE A 547 6.73 -46.01 -8.34
N ASP A 548 7.13 -46.94 -9.17
CA ASP A 548 8.19 -47.93 -8.91
C ASP A 548 9.58 -47.48 -9.40
N GLY A 549 9.71 -46.20 -9.83
CA GLY A 549 10.99 -45.55 -10.11
C GLY A 549 11.54 -45.72 -11.53
N CYS A 550 10.78 -46.29 -12.47
CA CYS A 550 11.22 -46.41 -13.86
C CYS A 550 10.99 -45.07 -14.62
N GLN A 551 12.01 -44.58 -15.29
CA GLN A 551 11.88 -43.33 -16.09
C GLN A 551 10.99 -43.59 -17.31
N ILE A 552 10.06 -42.68 -17.60
CA ILE A 552 9.12 -42.74 -18.72
C ILE A 552 9.12 -41.43 -19.52
N ASN A 553 8.63 -41.46 -20.77
CA ASN A 553 8.35 -40.24 -21.51
C ASN A 553 6.96 -39.71 -21.12
N VAL A 554 6.81 -38.39 -21.05
CA VAL A 554 5.54 -37.74 -20.66
C VAL A 554 4.38 -38.10 -21.60
N GLU A 555 4.67 -38.37 -22.87
CA GLU A 555 3.68 -38.75 -23.87
C GLU A 555 3.05 -40.14 -23.58
N ASP A 556 3.84 -41.04 -23.02
CA ASP A 556 3.46 -42.42 -22.68
C ASP A 556 2.86 -42.52 -21.27
N ALA A 557 2.89 -41.44 -20.48
CA ALA A 557 2.43 -41.44 -19.10
C ALA A 557 0.89 -41.47 -19.04
N GLN A 558 0.34 -42.48 -18.35
CA GLN A 558 -1.08 -42.57 -17.97
C GLN A 558 -1.19 -42.90 -16.47
N GLY A 559 -2.22 -42.40 -15.82
CA GLY A 559 -2.44 -42.63 -14.39
C GLY A 559 -1.55 -41.78 -13.51
N ILE A 560 -0.97 -42.40 -12.48
CA ILE A 560 -0.15 -41.71 -11.46
C ILE A 560 1.33 -41.90 -11.79
N PHE A 561 2.08 -40.80 -11.87
CA PHE A 561 3.53 -40.81 -12.04
C PHE A 561 4.20 -39.65 -11.24
N ILE A 562 5.52 -39.68 -11.16
CA ILE A 562 6.33 -38.69 -10.45
C ILE A 562 7.04 -37.81 -11.50
N ARG A 563 6.83 -36.50 -11.45
CA ARG A 563 7.61 -35.51 -12.18
C ARG A 563 8.76 -35.07 -11.30
N VAL A 564 9.98 -35.18 -11.77
CA VAL A 564 11.19 -34.72 -11.11
C VAL A 564 11.77 -33.58 -11.92
N GLU A 565 11.80 -32.40 -11.33
CA GLU A 565 12.33 -31.17 -11.92
C GLU A 565 13.68 -30.88 -11.25
N THR A 566 14.69 -30.61 -12.05
CA THR A 566 16.00 -30.16 -11.55
C THR A 566 16.14 -28.69 -11.83
N LEU A 567 16.32 -27.89 -10.79
CA LEU A 567 16.50 -26.44 -10.85
C LEU A 567 17.96 -26.10 -11.23
N ALA A 568 18.19 -24.84 -11.61
CA ALA A 568 19.51 -24.35 -12.02
C ALA A 568 20.57 -24.46 -10.88
N ASN A 569 20.16 -24.40 -9.63
CA ASN A 569 21.01 -24.60 -8.44
C ASN A 569 21.35 -26.08 -8.17
N GLY A 570 20.85 -27.05 -8.99
CA GLY A 570 21.06 -28.49 -8.81
C GLY A 570 20.07 -29.17 -7.85
N GLU A 571 19.16 -28.44 -7.26
CA GLU A 571 18.09 -28.97 -6.42
C GLU A 571 17.06 -29.73 -7.27
N THR A 572 16.43 -30.76 -6.69
CA THR A 572 15.43 -31.57 -7.38
C THR A 572 14.12 -31.57 -6.62
N ILE A 573 13.06 -31.18 -7.30
CA ILE A 573 11.69 -31.21 -6.79
C ILE A 573 10.95 -32.40 -7.40
N ALA A 574 10.39 -33.25 -6.58
CA ALA A 574 9.59 -34.39 -7.02
C ALA A 574 8.09 -34.14 -6.75
N THR A 575 7.29 -34.10 -7.79
CA THR A 575 5.85 -33.83 -7.71
C THR A 575 5.07 -35.04 -8.21
N LYS A 576 4.04 -35.47 -7.46
CA LYS A 576 3.09 -36.49 -7.90
C LYS A 576 2.11 -35.87 -8.91
N VAL A 577 2.04 -36.45 -10.09
CA VAL A 577 1.16 -36.02 -11.19
C VAL A 577 0.12 -37.10 -11.48
N ILE A 578 -1.10 -36.69 -11.73
CA ILE A 578 -2.20 -37.58 -12.17
C ILE A 578 -2.66 -37.10 -13.54
N LYS A 579 -2.45 -37.94 -14.58
CA LYS A 579 -2.96 -37.70 -15.92
C LYS A 579 -4.21 -38.56 -16.14
N LYS A 580 -5.35 -37.93 -16.37
CA LYS A 580 -6.63 -38.57 -16.63
C LYS A 580 -6.70 -39.11 -18.06
#